data_630e2dfbb3a52d037a70d72f5f1b38df
#
_entry.id   630e2dfbb3a52d037a70d72f5f1b38df
#
_cell.length_a   1.000
_cell.length_b   1.000
_cell.length_c   1.000
_cell.angle_alpha   90.00
_cell.angle_beta   90.00
_cell.angle_gamma   90.00
#
_symmetry.space_group_name_H-M   'P 1'
#
loop_
_entity.id
_entity.type
_entity.pdbx_description
1 polymer ?
#
loop_
_entity_poly.entity_id
_entity_poly.type
_entity_poly.pdbx_seq_one_letter_code
_entity_poly.pdbx_strand_id
1 'polypeptide(L)'
;MADGRFRCAGCGQRTSPTAGTILDRTRTPLTVWFTACWLFASQKDGISALSLKRQLEIGSYQTAWAMLQRLRWVLVRPGRERLHGEVEVDESYFGGEEPGLSGGRARGKKVLVGIAVERLQPRGFGRCRMAPLPDASGDSLRALLTDNVEPGARVITDGWQSYRPATRDLYVHAPLTGASGADASKLLPGVHKVSSLAKRWLLGTHQGSVDAAHLPGYLNEFVFRFNRRRSRSRGLVFYRVLELAATHGPVRYRDLIANPRPGAGPHRPPGSRGRPPSLERPPAGRPWRG
;
A
#
# COMPACT_ATOMS: atom_id res chain seq x y z
N MET A 1 11.17 -26.88 -23.38
CA MET A 1 12.47 -26.92 -22.71
C MET A 1 12.24 -27.35 -21.27
N ALA A 2 13.00 -28.28 -20.77
CA ALA A 2 12.76 -28.89 -19.44
C ALA A 2 12.97 -27.95 -18.24
N ASP A 3 13.63 -26.78 -18.44
CA ASP A 3 13.95 -25.84 -17.35
C ASP A 3 12.97 -24.64 -17.24
N GLY A 4 11.89 -24.61 -18.02
CA GLY A 4 10.88 -23.55 -18.02
C GLY A 4 11.40 -22.15 -18.43
N ARG A 5 12.58 -22.06 -19.01
CA ARG A 5 13.16 -20.78 -19.46
C ARG A 5 12.90 -20.56 -20.94
N PHE A 6 12.66 -19.32 -21.31
CA PHE A 6 12.61 -18.89 -22.71
C PHE A 6 14.01 -18.52 -23.21
N ARG A 7 14.30 -18.82 -24.46
CA ARG A 7 15.53 -18.40 -25.13
C ARG A 7 15.17 -17.38 -26.23
N CYS A 8 15.82 -16.23 -26.20
CA CYS A 8 15.68 -15.23 -27.25
C CYS A 8 16.26 -15.79 -28.57
N ALA A 9 15.50 -15.75 -29.65
CA ALA A 9 15.96 -16.22 -30.95
C ALA A 9 17.08 -15.34 -31.53
N GLY A 10 17.08 -14.03 -31.25
CA GLY A 10 18.05 -13.09 -31.78
C GLY A 10 19.39 -13.08 -31.04
N CYS A 11 19.37 -13.03 -29.70
CA CYS A 11 20.62 -12.90 -28.91
C CYS A 11 20.98 -14.15 -28.10
N GLY A 12 20.19 -15.20 -28.14
CA GLY A 12 20.41 -16.45 -27.39
C GLY A 12 20.23 -16.35 -25.88
N GLN A 13 19.94 -15.18 -25.35
CA GLN A 13 19.74 -14.95 -23.89
C GLN A 13 18.58 -15.80 -23.36
N ARG A 14 18.80 -16.42 -22.20
CA ARG A 14 17.76 -17.19 -21.49
C ARG A 14 17.12 -16.33 -20.40
N THR A 15 15.81 -16.32 -20.34
CA THR A 15 15.04 -15.61 -19.32
C THR A 15 13.96 -16.51 -18.74
N SER A 16 13.63 -16.29 -17.46
CA SER A 16 12.50 -16.93 -16.80
C SER A 16 11.24 -16.06 -16.96
N PRO A 17 10.02 -16.62 -17.03
CA PRO A 17 8.78 -15.84 -17.02
C PRO A 17 8.62 -14.99 -15.75
N THR A 18 9.34 -15.30 -14.66
CA THR A 18 9.32 -14.54 -13.41
C THR A 18 10.45 -13.51 -13.32
N ALA A 19 11.37 -13.48 -14.28
CA ALA A 19 12.50 -12.54 -14.26
C ALA A 19 12.02 -11.10 -14.26
N GLY A 20 12.62 -10.26 -13.42
CA GLY A 20 12.26 -8.84 -13.30
C GLY A 20 10.95 -8.56 -12.55
N THR A 21 10.30 -9.56 -11.98
CA THR A 21 9.10 -9.41 -11.15
C THR A 21 9.39 -9.64 -9.67
N ILE A 22 8.39 -9.46 -8.79
CA ILE A 22 8.56 -9.84 -7.37
C ILE A 22 8.75 -11.35 -7.16
N LEU A 23 8.48 -12.16 -8.20
CA LEU A 23 8.65 -13.62 -8.21
C LEU A 23 10.03 -14.01 -8.73
N ASP A 24 10.91 -13.05 -9.02
CA ASP A 24 12.26 -13.32 -9.54
C ASP A 24 13.01 -14.26 -8.61
N ARG A 25 13.64 -15.29 -9.22
CA ARG A 25 14.42 -16.32 -8.51
C ARG A 25 13.65 -17.04 -7.38
N THR A 26 12.31 -17.08 -7.43
CA THR A 26 11.54 -17.84 -6.46
C THR A 26 11.85 -19.34 -6.56
N ARG A 27 11.97 -20.00 -5.40
CA ARG A 27 12.03 -21.47 -5.28
C ARG A 27 10.66 -22.06 -4.96
N THR A 28 9.70 -21.22 -4.58
CA THR A 28 8.33 -21.63 -4.30
C THR A 28 7.60 -21.83 -5.63
N PRO A 29 6.88 -22.95 -5.85
CA PRO A 29 6.12 -23.17 -7.06
C PRO A 29 5.14 -22.02 -7.37
N LEU A 30 4.96 -21.70 -8.65
CA LEU A 30 4.06 -20.63 -9.06
C LEU A 30 2.60 -20.93 -8.71
N THR A 31 2.19 -22.20 -8.68
CA THR A 31 0.87 -22.60 -8.18
C THR A 31 0.63 -22.15 -6.75
N VAL A 32 1.63 -22.31 -5.86
CA VAL A 32 1.56 -21.83 -4.48
C VAL A 32 1.47 -20.30 -4.44
N TRP A 33 2.23 -19.60 -5.28
CA TRP A 33 2.15 -18.13 -5.38
C TRP A 33 0.77 -17.66 -5.85
N PHE A 34 0.20 -18.29 -6.88
CA PHE A 34 -1.12 -17.90 -7.39
C PHE A 34 -2.22 -18.19 -6.37
N THR A 35 -2.13 -19.31 -5.67
CA THR A 35 -3.07 -19.61 -4.57
C THR A 35 -2.88 -18.61 -3.42
N ALA A 36 -1.66 -18.23 -3.07
CA ALA A 36 -1.40 -17.19 -2.08
C ALA A 36 -2.02 -15.85 -2.51
N CYS A 37 -1.85 -15.43 -3.77
CA CYS A 37 -2.48 -14.22 -4.31
C CYS A 37 -4.00 -14.30 -4.26
N TRP A 38 -4.58 -15.47 -4.55
CA TRP A 38 -6.03 -15.69 -4.45
C TRP A 38 -6.53 -15.54 -3.02
N LEU A 39 -5.91 -16.22 -2.06
CA LEU A 39 -6.26 -16.12 -0.65
C LEU A 39 -6.09 -14.68 -0.14
N PHE A 40 -4.99 -14.05 -0.51
CA PHE A 40 -4.71 -12.66 -0.18
C PHE A 40 -5.78 -11.70 -0.71
N ALA A 41 -6.33 -11.92 -1.89
CA ALA A 41 -7.33 -11.05 -2.52
C ALA A 41 -8.77 -11.36 -2.07
N SER A 42 -9.09 -12.64 -1.83
CA SER A 42 -10.47 -13.12 -1.68
C SER A 42 -10.96 -13.21 -0.23
N GLN A 43 -10.07 -13.51 0.73
CA GLN A 43 -10.46 -13.65 2.14
C GLN A 43 -10.90 -12.30 2.71
N LYS A 44 -12.08 -12.27 3.35
CA LYS A 44 -12.69 -11.06 3.91
C LYS A 44 -11.78 -10.34 4.91
N ASP A 45 -11.23 -11.08 5.83
CA ASP A 45 -10.41 -10.55 6.93
C ASP A 45 -8.90 -10.63 6.66
N GLY A 46 -8.51 -10.91 5.40
CA GLY A 46 -7.10 -11.10 5.05
C GLY A 46 -6.58 -12.45 5.49
N ILE A 47 -5.27 -12.64 5.38
CA ILE A 47 -4.61 -13.86 5.79
C ILE A 47 -3.31 -13.55 6.54
N SER A 48 -3.12 -14.21 7.70
CA SER A 48 -1.85 -14.14 8.42
C SER A 48 -0.78 -15.04 7.80
N ALA A 49 0.49 -14.76 8.08
CA ALA A 49 1.58 -15.60 7.58
C ALA A 49 1.48 -17.04 8.11
N LEU A 50 1.02 -17.20 9.35
CA LEU A 50 0.84 -18.52 9.95
C LEU A 50 -0.30 -19.29 9.27
N SER A 51 -1.43 -18.62 8.99
CA SER A 51 -2.55 -19.21 8.26
C SER A 51 -2.15 -19.57 6.82
N LEU A 52 -1.42 -18.70 6.13
CA LEU A 52 -0.91 -18.98 4.79
C LEU A 52 0.04 -20.20 4.80
N LYS A 53 0.98 -20.24 5.76
CA LYS A 53 1.90 -21.38 5.93
C LYS A 53 1.13 -22.69 6.05
N ARG A 54 0.11 -22.73 6.91
CA ARG A 54 -0.68 -23.93 7.19
C ARG A 54 -1.53 -24.36 5.99
N GLN A 55 -2.23 -23.40 5.35
CA GLN A 55 -3.14 -23.70 4.24
C GLN A 55 -2.43 -24.15 2.96
N LEU A 56 -1.21 -23.69 2.73
CA LEU A 56 -0.42 -24.01 1.54
C LEU A 56 0.78 -24.92 1.83
N GLU A 57 0.84 -25.48 3.03
CA GLU A 57 1.90 -26.41 3.47
C GLU A 57 3.33 -25.86 3.24
N ILE A 58 3.48 -24.54 3.38
CA ILE A 58 4.78 -23.90 3.20
C ILE A 58 5.70 -24.29 4.35
N GLY A 59 6.85 -24.88 4.05
CA GLY A 59 7.77 -25.43 5.05
C GLY A 59 8.28 -24.42 6.09
N SER A 60 8.36 -23.13 5.74
CA SER A 60 8.91 -22.08 6.62
C SER A 60 7.94 -20.93 6.82
N TYR A 61 7.80 -20.48 8.08
CA TYR A 61 7.06 -19.26 8.41
C TYR A 61 7.66 -18.03 7.73
N GLN A 62 8.97 -17.94 7.68
CA GLN A 62 9.67 -16.81 7.04
C GLN A 62 9.34 -16.73 5.53
N THR A 63 9.20 -17.88 4.87
CA THR A 63 8.79 -17.92 3.47
C THR A 63 7.37 -17.37 3.29
N ALA A 64 6.42 -17.84 4.08
CA ALA A 64 5.03 -17.36 4.03
C ALA A 64 4.93 -15.87 4.36
N TRP A 65 5.65 -15.42 5.38
CA TRP A 65 5.74 -14.01 5.75
C TRP A 65 6.32 -13.15 4.63
N ALA A 66 7.44 -13.58 4.05
CA ALA A 66 8.09 -12.86 2.95
C ALA A 66 7.22 -12.80 1.69
N MET A 67 6.43 -13.84 1.41
CA MET A 67 5.46 -13.84 0.32
C MET A 67 4.41 -12.75 0.54
N LEU A 68 3.80 -12.68 1.73
CA LEU A 68 2.81 -11.65 2.06
C LEU A 68 3.41 -10.24 2.04
N GLN A 69 4.64 -10.06 2.55
CA GLN A 69 5.28 -8.74 2.51
C GLN A 69 5.56 -8.27 1.08
N ARG A 70 5.99 -9.17 0.17
CA ARG A 70 6.13 -8.84 -1.25
C ARG A 70 4.81 -8.43 -1.88
N LEU A 71 3.71 -9.14 -1.57
CA LEU A 71 2.38 -8.76 -2.05
C LEU A 71 1.95 -7.39 -1.51
N ARG A 72 2.18 -7.10 -0.22
CA ARG A 72 1.91 -5.78 0.38
C ARG A 72 2.71 -4.66 -0.28
N TRP A 73 3.96 -4.95 -0.63
CA TRP A 73 4.86 -3.98 -1.25
C TRP A 73 4.33 -3.45 -2.57
N VAL A 74 3.74 -4.29 -3.39
CA VAL A 74 3.27 -3.93 -4.75
C VAL A 74 1.89 -3.28 -4.79
N LEU A 75 1.16 -3.21 -3.68
CA LEU A 75 -0.22 -2.68 -3.66
C LEU A 75 -0.32 -1.18 -3.93
N VAL A 76 0.77 -0.45 -3.75
CA VAL A 76 0.84 0.99 -4.03
C VAL A 76 1.50 1.19 -5.38
N ARG A 77 0.69 1.44 -6.42
CA ARG A 77 1.24 1.78 -7.73
C ARG A 77 1.73 3.23 -7.75
N PRO A 78 2.82 3.53 -8.46
CA PRO A 78 3.22 4.90 -8.77
C PRO A 78 2.10 5.62 -9.53
N GLY A 79 1.91 6.92 -9.25
CA GLY A 79 0.92 7.74 -9.95
C GLY A 79 -0.54 7.33 -9.71
N ARG A 80 -0.85 6.67 -8.58
CA ARG A 80 -2.24 6.36 -8.22
C ARG A 80 -3.05 7.65 -8.08
N GLU A 81 -4.33 7.60 -8.47
CA GLU A 81 -5.24 8.74 -8.38
C GLU A 81 -5.32 9.23 -6.92
N ARG A 82 -5.26 10.54 -6.72
CA ARG A 82 -5.48 11.18 -5.43
C ARG A 82 -6.96 11.16 -5.04
N LEU A 83 -7.25 11.39 -3.79
CA LEU A 83 -8.60 11.57 -3.28
C LEU A 83 -9.10 12.95 -3.73
N HIS A 84 -10.38 13.06 -4.07
CA HIS A 84 -10.95 14.29 -4.59
C HIS A 84 -12.29 14.64 -3.90
N GLY A 85 -12.81 15.81 -4.20
CA GLY A 85 -14.07 16.31 -3.66
C GLY A 85 -13.96 16.65 -2.18
N GLU A 86 -14.86 16.12 -1.35
CA GLU A 86 -14.80 16.27 0.10
C GLU A 86 -13.97 15.13 0.73
N VAL A 87 -12.97 15.49 1.53
CA VAL A 87 -12.05 14.53 2.16
C VAL A 87 -11.95 14.82 3.66
N GLU A 88 -12.38 13.85 4.49
CA GLU A 88 -12.12 13.89 5.93
C GLU A 88 -10.67 13.51 6.20
N VAL A 89 -10.00 14.26 7.06
CA VAL A 89 -8.59 13.99 7.44
C VAL A 89 -8.39 14.13 8.93
N ASP A 90 -7.73 13.16 9.55
CA ASP A 90 -7.37 13.14 10.96
C ASP A 90 -6.22 12.16 11.20
N GLU A 91 -5.64 12.14 12.39
CA GLU A 91 -4.58 11.23 12.78
C GLU A 91 -5.06 10.26 13.85
N SER A 92 -4.46 9.08 13.88
CA SER A 92 -4.70 8.10 14.93
C SER A 92 -3.45 7.28 15.23
N TYR A 93 -3.26 6.90 16.50
CA TYR A 93 -2.17 6.02 16.89
C TYR A 93 -2.51 4.55 16.60
N PHE A 94 -1.55 3.85 16.00
CA PHE A 94 -1.57 2.42 15.71
C PHE A 94 -0.44 1.71 16.46
N GLY A 95 -0.73 0.56 17.01
CA GLY A 95 0.20 -0.27 17.80
C GLY A 95 -0.57 -1.09 18.83
N GLY A 96 0.11 -2.04 19.48
CA GLY A 96 -0.45 -2.84 20.55
C GLY A 96 -0.74 -2.03 21.83
N GLU A 97 -1.47 -2.61 22.75
CA GLU A 97 -1.60 -2.09 24.11
C GLU A 97 -0.25 -2.17 24.82
N GLU A 98 0.11 -1.09 25.49
CA GLU A 98 1.31 -1.05 26.34
C GLU A 98 0.84 -0.91 27.79
N PRO A 99 1.08 -1.93 28.64
CA PRO A 99 0.75 -1.87 30.07
C PRO A 99 1.42 -0.66 30.73
N GLY A 100 0.65 0.11 31.49
CA GLY A 100 1.16 1.26 32.25
C GLY A 100 1.18 2.60 31.52
N LEU A 101 0.79 2.68 30.24
CA LEU A 101 0.61 3.93 29.54
C LEU A 101 -0.87 4.33 29.52
N SER A 102 -1.18 5.50 30.09
CA SER A 102 -2.51 6.10 29.96
C SER A 102 -2.84 6.32 28.49
N GLY A 103 -4.10 6.09 28.10
CA GLY A 103 -4.58 6.39 26.75
C GLY A 103 -4.30 7.85 26.34
N GLY A 104 -4.44 8.17 25.08
CA GLY A 104 -4.25 9.51 24.54
C GLY A 104 -2.91 9.69 23.82
N ARG A 105 -2.26 10.83 23.96
CA ARG A 105 -1.02 11.19 23.24
C ARG A 105 0.28 10.58 23.82
N ALA A 106 0.19 9.71 24.83
CA ALA A 106 1.34 8.95 25.32
C ALA A 106 1.87 8.03 24.22
N ARG A 107 3.05 8.35 23.71
CA ARG A 107 3.53 7.84 22.43
C ARG A 107 3.99 6.39 22.48
N GLY A 108 4.60 5.91 23.55
CA GLY A 108 5.15 4.55 23.63
C GLY A 108 5.73 4.05 22.29
N LYS A 109 5.48 2.79 21.97
CA LYS A 109 5.82 2.18 20.67
C LYS A 109 4.77 2.43 19.56
N LYS A 110 3.72 3.20 19.85
CA LYS A 110 2.63 3.48 18.88
C LYS A 110 3.10 4.40 17.77
N VAL A 111 2.67 4.09 16.57
CA VAL A 111 2.96 4.88 15.36
C VAL A 111 1.78 5.81 15.08
N LEU A 112 2.07 7.08 14.86
CA LEU A 112 1.08 8.04 14.39
C LEU A 112 0.79 7.78 12.92
N VAL A 113 -0.48 7.67 12.55
CA VAL A 113 -0.93 7.40 11.17
C VAL A 113 -1.93 8.46 10.77
N GLY A 114 -1.63 9.18 9.71
CA GLY A 114 -2.57 10.08 9.04
C GLY A 114 -3.55 9.27 8.19
N ILE A 115 -4.81 9.65 8.25
CA ILE A 115 -5.94 8.98 7.59
C ILE A 115 -6.73 10.01 6.81
N ALA A 116 -6.91 9.78 5.51
CA ALA A 116 -7.76 10.59 4.65
C ALA A 116 -8.85 9.73 4.02
N VAL A 117 -10.10 10.20 4.03
CA VAL A 117 -11.27 9.43 3.57
C VAL A 117 -12.20 10.31 2.73
N GLU A 118 -12.50 9.89 1.51
CA GLU A 118 -13.49 10.57 0.65
C GLU A 118 -14.89 10.45 1.24
N ARG A 119 -15.61 11.57 1.30
CA ARG A 119 -17.06 11.59 1.54
C ARG A 119 -17.82 11.50 0.21
N LEU A 120 -18.83 10.67 0.18
CA LEU A 120 -19.70 10.54 -0.98
C LEU A 120 -21.05 11.23 -0.70
N GLN A 121 -21.52 11.97 -1.68
CA GLN A 121 -22.87 12.56 -1.64
C GLN A 121 -23.88 11.60 -2.28
N PRO A 122 -25.13 11.48 -1.76
CA PRO A 122 -25.67 12.15 -0.57
C PRO A 122 -25.20 11.51 0.75
N ARG A 123 -24.61 10.30 0.74
CA ARG A 123 -24.06 9.65 1.94
C ARG A 123 -23.05 8.57 1.61
N GLY A 124 -22.19 8.28 2.59
CA GLY A 124 -21.23 7.19 2.55
C GLY A 124 -19.80 7.65 2.36
N PHE A 125 -18.90 6.67 2.23
CA PHE A 125 -17.46 6.90 2.11
C PHE A 125 -16.91 6.23 0.86
N GLY A 126 -16.05 6.94 0.16
CA GLY A 126 -15.33 6.51 -1.00
C GLY A 126 -14.05 5.76 -0.67
N ARG A 127 -12.98 6.20 -1.26
CA ARG A 127 -11.63 5.67 -1.04
C ARG A 127 -11.03 6.23 0.23
N CYS A 128 -10.06 5.52 0.79
CA CYS A 128 -9.23 6.03 1.88
C CYS A 128 -7.74 5.96 1.52
N ARG A 129 -6.95 6.72 2.27
CA ARG A 129 -5.49 6.67 2.31
C ARG A 129 -5.04 6.65 3.76
N MET A 130 -3.96 5.94 4.02
CA MET A 130 -3.33 5.88 5.33
C MET A 130 -1.82 5.89 5.15
N ALA A 131 -1.11 6.68 5.95
CA ALA A 131 0.34 6.72 5.93
C ALA A 131 0.88 7.02 7.33
N PRO A 132 1.98 6.38 7.76
CA PRO A 132 2.67 6.77 8.98
C PRO A 132 3.17 8.20 8.89
N LEU A 133 3.04 8.92 9.98
CA LEU A 133 3.54 10.27 10.13
C LEU A 133 4.67 10.31 11.17
N PRO A 134 5.72 11.09 10.98
CA PRO A 134 6.74 11.30 12.00
C PRO A 134 6.17 12.03 13.22
N ASP A 135 5.25 12.98 12.97
CA ASP A 135 4.54 13.78 13.97
C ASP A 135 3.27 14.41 13.39
N ALA A 136 2.53 15.18 14.20
CA ALA A 136 1.34 15.92 13.79
C ALA A 136 1.67 17.40 13.44
N SER A 137 2.84 17.67 12.92
CA SER A 137 3.24 19.02 12.47
C SER A 137 2.54 19.39 11.15
N GLY A 138 2.50 20.71 10.87
CA GLY A 138 1.96 21.21 9.61
C GLY A 138 2.66 20.64 8.38
N ASP A 139 3.99 20.43 8.45
CA ASP A 139 4.78 19.88 7.35
C ASP A 139 4.46 18.40 7.09
N SER A 140 4.37 17.61 8.16
CA SER A 140 3.98 16.19 8.06
C SER A 140 2.58 16.02 7.48
N LEU A 141 1.63 16.85 7.93
CA LEU A 141 0.25 16.85 7.43
C LEU A 141 0.19 17.36 5.99
N ARG A 142 0.98 18.38 5.63
CA ARG A 142 1.06 18.88 4.26
C ARG A 142 1.61 17.81 3.30
N ALA A 143 2.64 17.07 3.70
CA ALA A 143 3.16 15.96 2.92
C ALA A 143 2.09 14.87 2.71
N LEU A 144 1.36 14.48 3.77
CA LEU A 144 0.26 13.53 3.67
C LEU A 144 -0.80 13.99 2.67
N LEU A 145 -1.22 15.26 2.75
CA LEU A 145 -2.23 15.82 1.85
C LEU A 145 -1.72 15.87 0.42
N THR A 146 -0.53 16.39 0.18
CA THR A 146 0.05 16.53 -1.16
C THR A 146 0.21 15.21 -1.87
N ASP A 147 0.58 14.15 -1.16
CA ASP A 147 0.75 12.82 -1.74
C ASP A 147 -0.58 12.12 -2.04
N ASN A 148 -1.65 12.45 -1.32
CA ASN A 148 -2.85 11.63 -1.31
C ASN A 148 -4.15 12.35 -1.71
N VAL A 149 -4.19 13.69 -1.70
CA VAL A 149 -5.39 14.50 -1.96
C VAL A 149 -5.14 15.42 -3.14
N GLU A 150 -6.11 15.57 -4.04
CA GLU A 150 -6.03 16.49 -5.16
C GLU A 150 -6.05 17.94 -4.68
N PRO A 151 -5.20 18.82 -5.25
CA PRO A 151 -5.32 20.25 -5.01
C PRO A 151 -6.74 20.76 -5.36
N GLY A 152 -7.26 21.69 -4.56
CA GLY A 152 -8.62 22.20 -4.69
C GLY A 152 -9.69 21.38 -3.96
N ALA A 153 -9.37 20.19 -3.46
CA ALA A 153 -10.29 19.41 -2.67
C ALA A 153 -10.69 20.12 -1.36
N ARG A 154 -11.91 19.87 -0.89
CA ARG A 154 -12.39 20.35 0.42
C ARG A 154 -11.91 19.40 1.51
N VAL A 155 -10.95 19.86 2.31
CA VAL A 155 -10.36 19.10 3.42
C VAL A 155 -11.10 19.42 4.72
N ILE A 156 -11.77 18.41 5.28
CA ILE A 156 -12.57 18.49 6.51
C ILE A 156 -11.74 17.89 7.65
N THR A 157 -11.54 18.66 8.73
CA THR A 157 -10.72 18.27 9.89
C THR A 157 -11.40 18.62 11.21
N ASP A 158 -10.83 18.17 12.33
CA ASP A 158 -11.25 18.55 13.69
C ASP A 158 -10.87 19.99 14.08
N GLY A 159 -10.19 20.71 13.19
CA GLY A 159 -9.75 22.09 13.44
C GLY A 159 -8.43 22.22 14.18
N TRP A 160 -7.67 21.12 14.36
CA TRP A 160 -6.32 21.20 14.95
C TRP A 160 -5.46 22.23 14.23
N GLN A 161 -4.72 23.05 15.00
CA GLN A 161 -4.01 24.22 14.46
C GLN A 161 -3.01 23.91 13.35
N SER A 162 -2.37 22.73 13.36
CA SER A 162 -1.41 22.30 12.33
C SER A 162 -2.04 22.11 10.95
N TYR A 163 -3.36 21.97 10.85
CA TYR A 163 -4.03 21.88 9.56
C TYR A 163 -4.11 23.20 8.80
N ARG A 164 -4.05 24.35 9.49
CA ARG A 164 -4.08 25.66 8.84
C ARG A 164 -2.89 25.85 7.88
N PRO A 165 -1.60 25.68 8.32
CA PRO A 165 -0.47 25.73 7.39
C PRO A 165 -0.45 24.57 6.39
N ALA A 166 -0.91 23.38 6.79
CA ALA A 166 -0.91 22.18 5.92
C ALA A 166 -1.83 22.34 4.71
N THR A 167 -2.97 23.02 4.84
CA THR A 167 -3.96 23.20 3.78
C THR A 167 -3.81 24.49 2.97
N ARG A 168 -3.00 25.45 3.46
CA ARG A 168 -2.83 26.75 2.82
C ARG A 168 -2.50 26.63 1.33
N ASP A 169 -3.13 27.45 0.52
CA ASP A 169 -2.93 27.68 -0.91
C ASP A 169 -3.27 26.48 -1.82
N LEU A 170 -3.49 25.28 -1.26
CA LEU A 170 -3.74 24.09 -2.05
C LEU A 170 -5.14 23.50 -1.86
N TYR A 171 -5.78 23.74 -0.72
CA TYR A 171 -7.03 23.09 -0.34
C TYR A 171 -8.05 24.07 0.22
N VAL A 172 -9.33 23.74 0.08
CA VAL A 172 -10.41 24.43 0.77
C VAL A 172 -10.55 23.83 2.17
N HIS A 173 -9.97 24.47 3.19
CA HIS A 173 -10.02 23.97 4.56
C HIS A 173 -11.38 24.20 5.19
N ALA A 174 -12.01 23.15 5.67
CA ALA A 174 -13.32 23.16 6.35
C ALA A 174 -13.19 22.54 7.75
N PRO A 175 -12.67 23.29 8.74
CA PRO A 175 -12.55 22.78 10.10
C PRO A 175 -13.94 22.63 10.73
N LEU A 176 -14.21 21.46 11.32
CA LEU A 176 -15.40 21.23 12.13
C LEU A 176 -15.05 21.48 13.59
N THR A 177 -15.18 22.72 14.02
CA THR A 177 -15.09 23.08 15.42
C THR A 177 -16.43 22.74 16.07
N GLY A 178 -16.47 21.60 16.76
CA GLY A 178 -17.67 21.21 17.52
C GLY A 178 -17.95 22.20 18.64
N ALA A 179 -19.23 22.48 18.90
CA ALA A 179 -19.64 23.07 20.17
C ALA A 179 -19.06 22.21 21.30
N SER A 180 -18.52 22.87 22.34
CA SER A 180 -17.93 22.23 23.51
C SER A 180 -18.82 21.05 23.98
N GLY A 181 -18.25 19.82 23.93
CA GLY A 181 -18.97 18.58 24.31
C GLY A 181 -19.50 17.72 23.16
N ALA A 182 -19.36 18.13 21.90
CA ALA A 182 -19.67 17.23 20.78
C ALA A 182 -18.68 16.06 20.74
N ASP A 183 -19.23 14.85 20.66
CA ASP A 183 -18.44 13.63 20.50
C ASP A 183 -17.61 13.73 19.21
N ALA A 184 -16.29 13.79 19.35
CA ALA A 184 -15.36 13.92 18.22
C ALA A 184 -15.61 12.86 17.13
N SER A 185 -16.10 11.67 17.53
CA SER A 185 -16.45 10.60 16.61
C SER A 185 -17.57 10.97 15.63
N LYS A 186 -18.41 11.96 15.98
CA LYS A 186 -19.50 12.45 15.14
C LYS A 186 -19.04 13.51 14.14
N LEU A 187 -17.90 14.14 14.39
CA LEU A 187 -17.37 15.19 13.50
C LEU A 187 -16.76 14.59 12.22
N LEU A 188 -15.96 13.53 12.35
CA LEU A 188 -15.24 12.88 11.26
C LEU A 188 -15.58 11.38 11.17
N PRO A 189 -16.84 11.02 10.89
CA PRO A 189 -17.32 9.64 10.98
C PRO A 189 -16.59 8.68 10.01
N GLY A 190 -16.13 9.18 8.86
CA GLY A 190 -15.39 8.40 7.88
C GLY A 190 -14.03 7.98 8.40
N VAL A 191 -13.26 8.93 8.93
CA VAL A 191 -11.95 8.67 9.51
C VAL A 191 -12.04 7.72 10.70
N HIS A 192 -12.98 7.99 11.62
CA HIS A 192 -13.17 7.14 12.80
C HIS A 192 -13.59 5.72 12.42
N LYS A 193 -14.45 5.55 11.41
CA LYS A 193 -14.83 4.24 10.89
C LYS A 193 -13.64 3.51 10.29
N VAL A 194 -12.84 4.18 9.43
CA VAL A 194 -11.66 3.59 8.80
C VAL A 194 -10.62 3.20 9.84
N SER A 195 -10.33 4.09 10.81
CA SER A 195 -9.41 3.84 11.92
C SER A 195 -9.83 2.62 12.75
N SER A 196 -11.09 2.56 13.17
CA SER A 196 -11.64 1.44 13.98
C SER A 196 -11.57 0.11 13.21
N LEU A 197 -11.91 0.12 11.92
CA LEU A 197 -11.84 -1.08 11.08
C LEU A 197 -10.40 -1.55 10.90
N ALA A 198 -9.45 -0.63 10.67
CA ALA A 198 -8.04 -0.96 10.51
C ALA A 198 -7.44 -1.52 11.81
N LYS A 199 -7.72 -0.90 12.96
CA LYS A 199 -7.26 -1.38 14.28
C LYS A 199 -7.81 -2.77 14.59
N ARG A 200 -9.09 -3.00 14.35
CA ARG A 200 -9.74 -4.31 14.55
C ARG A 200 -9.14 -5.37 13.64
N TRP A 201 -8.88 -5.02 12.38
CA TRP A 201 -8.26 -5.92 11.43
C TRP A 201 -6.83 -6.30 11.82
N LEU A 202 -6.02 -5.32 12.26
CA LEU A 202 -4.67 -5.57 12.75
C LEU A 202 -4.68 -6.46 14.00
N LEU A 203 -5.60 -6.22 14.93
CA LEU A 203 -5.72 -7.02 16.14
C LEU A 203 -6.20 -8.45 15.83
N GLY A 204 -7.27 -8.59 15.05
CA GLY A 204 -7.90 -9.89 14.77
C GLY A 204 -7.07 -10.79 13.86
N THR A 205 -6.57 -10.26 12.75
CA THR A 205 -5.83 -11.06 11.76
C THR A 205 -4.35 -11.22 12.11
N HIS A 206 -3.75 -10.21 12.74
CA HIS A 206 -2.31 -10.14 13.01
C HIS A 206 -1.98 -10.07 14.49
N GLN A 207 -2.98 -10.25 15.38
CA GLN A 207 -2.84 -10.29 16.84
C GLN A 207 -2.12 -9.06 17.42
N GLY A 208 -2.22 -7.90 16.77
CA GLY A 208 -1.55 -6.68 17.17
C GLY A 208 -0.01 -6.70 17.05
N SER A 209 0.59 -7.83 16.68
CA SER A 209 2.05 -8.02 16.59
C SER A 209 2.60 -7.48 15.26
N VAL A 210 2.35 -6.20 15.00
CA VAL A 210 2.89 -5.54 13.81
C VAL A 210 3.97 -4.56 14.24
N ASP A 211 5.20 -4.86 13.87
CA ASP A 211 6.33 -3.96 14.07
C ASP A 211 6.09 -2.63 13.34
N ALA A 212 6.46 -1.53 13.98
CA ALA A 212 6.36 -0.17 13.43
C ALA A 212 7.00 -0.06 12.03
N ALA A 213 8.13 -0.76 11.83
CA ALA A 213 8.84 -0.79 10.57
C ALA A 213 8.03 -1.45 9.44
N HIS A 214 7.18 -2.43 9.73
CA HIS A 214 6.36 -3.15 8.76
C HIS A 214 4.93 -2.60 8.65
N LEU A 215 4.50 -1.74 9.57
CA LEU A 215 3.16 -1.16 9.60
C LEU A 215 2.73 -0.56 8.24
N PRO A 216 3.59 0.16 7.50
CA PRO A 216 3.20 0.71 6.20
C PRO A 216 2.67 -0.33 5.22
N GLY A 217 3.28 -1.53 5.18
CA GLY A 217 2.83 -2.63 4.33
C GLY A 217 1.43 -3.12 4.69
N TYR A 218 1.15 -3.25 5.99
CA TYR A 218 -0.17 -3.64 6.48
C TYR A 218 -1.22 -2.56 6.20
N LEU A 219 -0.90 -1.29 6.39
CA LEU A 219 -1.80 -0.18 6.04
C LEU A 219 -2.12 -0.19 4.54
N ASN A 220 -1.14 -0.47 3.68
CA ASN A 220 -1.36 -0.59 2.24
C ASN A 220 -2.31 -1.75 1.89
N GLU A 221 -2.18 -2.90 2.55
CA GLU A 221 -3.11 -4.01 2.39
C GLU A 221 -4.52 -3.61 2.83
N PHE A 222 -4.67 -3.00 4.01
CA PHE A 222 -5.95 -2.54 4.50
C PHE A 222 -6.59 -1.54 3.52
N VAL A 223 -5.86 -0.52 3.10
CA VAL A 223 -6.32 0.50 2.12
C VAL A 223 -6.72 -0.15 0.80
N PHE A 224 -5.93 -1.08 0.29
CA PHE A 224 -6.25 -1.82 -0.94
C PHE A 224 -7.58 -2.56 -0.84
N ARG A 225 -7.80 -3.26 0.27
CA ARG A 225 -9.03 -4.01 0.57
C ARG A 225 -10.22 -3.10 0.77
N PHE A 226 -10.07 -2.06 1.61
CA PHE A 226 -11.12 -1.09 1.89
C PHE A 226 -11.61 -0.40 0.61
N ASN A 227 -10.71 0.03 -0.24
CA ASN A 227 -11.04 0.71 -1.48
C ASN A 227 -11.74 -0.20 -2.50
N ARG A 228 -11.59 -1.53 -2.37
CA ARG A 228 -12.24 -2.54 -3.22
C ARG A 228 -13.37 -3.31 -2.52
N ARG A 229 -13.81 -2.86 -1.36
CA ARG A 229 -14.84 -3.53 -0.56
C ARG A 229 -16.19 -3.70 -1.28
N ARG A 230 -16.48 -2.82 -2.24
CA ARG A 230 -17.70 -2.85 -3.05
C ARG A 230 -17.55 -3.67 -4.34
N SER A 231 -16.38 -4.22 -4.62
CA SER A 231 -16.17 -5.06 -5.81
C SER A 231 -17.04 -6.32 -5.72
N ARG A 232 -17.86 -6.54 -6.74
CA ARG A 232 -18.70 -7.76 -6.85
C ARG A 232 -17.91 -8.97 -7.32
N SER A 233 -16.75 -8.76 -7.95
CA SER A 233 -15.91 -9.82 -8.47
C SER A 233 -14.59 -9.91 -7.71
N ARG A 234 -14.40 -11.00 -6.95
CA ARG A 234 -13.12 -11.29 -6.30
C ARG A 234 -12.04 -11.70 -7.29
N GLY A 235 -12.44 -12.30 -8.42
CA GLY A 235 -11.52 -12.61 -9.51
C GLY A 235 -10.83 -11.36 -10.08
N LEU A 236 -11.54 -10.25 -10.25
CA LEU A 236 -10.93 -8.99 -10.69
C LEU A 236 -9.94 -8.43 -9.65
N VAL A 237 -10.23 -8.56 -8.35
CA VAL A 237 -9.31 -8.14 -7.28
C VAL A 237 -8.05 -9.01 -7.30
N PHE A 238 -8.20 -10.33 -7.47
CA PHE A 238 -7.09 -11.27 -7.63
C PHE A 238 -6.24 -10.93 -8.86
N TYR A 239 -6.88 -10.73 -10.01
CA TYR A 239 -6.19 -10.37 -11.24
C TYR A 239 -5.37 -9.09 -11.07
N ARG A 240 -5.93 -8.10 -10.36
CA ARG A 240 -5.21 -6.87 -10.04
C ARG A 240 -3.99 -7.08 -9.15
N VAL A 241 -4.05 -8.00 -8.20
CA VAL A 241 -2.88 -8.36 -7.38
C VAL A 241 -1.79 -9.01 -8.24
N LEU A 242 -2.17 -9.93 -9.14
CA LEU A 242 -1.23 -10.57 -10.07
C LEU A 242 -0.58 -9.57 -11.03
N GLU A 243 -1.36 -8.66 -11.59
CA GLU A 243 -0.85 -7.60 -12.47
C GLU A 243 0.21 -6.75 -11.76
N LEU A 244 -0.10 -6.29 -10.53
CA LEU A 244 0.85 -5.54 -9.72
C LEU A 244 2.11 -6.35 -9.38
N ALA A 245 1.94 -7.64 -9.10
CA ALA A 245 3.05 -8.55 -8.79
C ALA A 245 3.96 -8.79 -10.01
N ALA A 246 3.37 -8.85 -11.21
CA ALA A 246 4.11 -9.09 -12.46
C ALA A 246 4.81 -7.83 -12.99
N THR A 247 4.26 -6.64 -12.70
CA THR A 247 4.80 -5.36 -13.20
C THR A 247 5.80 -4.70 -12.26
N HIS A 248 5.87 -5.17 -10.99
CA HIS A 248 6.81 -4.62 -10.01
C HIS A 248 8.13 -5.37 -10.04
N GLY A 249 9.24 -4.61 -9.95
CA GLY A 249 10.59 -5.16 -9.90
C GLY A 249 10.84 -6.09 -8.69
N PRO A 250 11.97 -6.84 -8.72
CA PRO A 250 12.30 -7.80 -7.66
C PRO A 250 12.41 -7.14 -6.29
N VAL A 251 11.76 -7.74 -5.29
CA VAL A 251 11.88 -7.38 -3.86
C VAL A 251 12.58 -8.52 -3.14
N ARG A 252 13.81 -8.29 -2.70
CA ARG A 252 14.63 -9.29 -2.00
C ARG A 252 14.26 -9.35 -0.53
N TYR A 253 14.55 -10.48 0.11
CA TYR A 253 14.29 -10.64 1.55
C TYR A 253 15.00 -9.57 2.39
N ARG A 254 16.25 -9.22 2.05
CA ARG A 254 16.98 -8.14 2.71
C ARG A 254 16.28 -6.77 2.63
N ASP A 255 15.57 -6.50 1.53
CA ASP A 255 14.86 -5.24 1.33
C ASP A 255 13.64 -5.18 2.27
N LEU A 256 13.04 -6.34 2.57
CA LEU A 256 11.91 -6.46 3.49
C LEU A 256 12.32 -6.25 4.96
N ILE A 257 13.53 -6.66 5.35
CA ILE A 257 13.99 -6.57 6.75
C ILE A 257 14.79 -5.30 7.05
N ALA A 258 15.50 -4.74 6.06
CA ALA A 258 16.40 -3.60 6.27
C ALA A 258 15.69 -2.25 6.22
N ASN A 259 14.66 -2.09 5.40
CA ASN A 259 13.91 -0.83 5.29
C ASN A 259 12.53 -1.07 4.67
N PRO A 260 11.53 -1.37 5.47
CA PRO A 260 10.20 -1.72 4.99
C PRO A 260 9.36 -0.49 4.61
N ARG A 261 9.91 0.55 4.00
CA ARG A 261 9.14 1.67 3.46
C ARG A 261 8.54 1.27 2.10
N PRO A 262 7.27 0.81 2.02
CA PRO A 262 6.59 0.64 0.77
C PRO A 262 6.24 2.02 0.23
N GLY A 263 6.67 2.31 -0.99
CA GLY A 263 6.31 3.57 -1.66
C GLY A 263 7.48 4.50 -2.02
N ALA A 264 8.72 4.22 -1.62
CA ALA A 264 9.87 4.79 -2.29
C ALA A 264 9.88 4.22 -3.72
N GLY A 265 9.78 5.10 -4.71
CA GLY A 265 9.74 4.74 -6.13
C GLY A 265 10.82 3.75 -6.54
N PRO A 266 10.82 3.26 -7.79
CA PRO A 266 11.69 2.19 -8.22
C PRO A 266 13.13 2.54 -7.88
N HIS A 267 13.75 1.70 -7.06
CA HIS A 267 15.16 1.79 -6.72
C HIS A 267 15.94 1.83 -8.04
N ARG A 268 16.51 2.98 -8.35
CA ARG A 268 17.46 3.10 -9.44
C ARG A 268 18.62 2.12 -9.13
N PRO A 269 18.90 1.15 -9.99
CA PRO A 269 19.97 0.20 -9.70
C PRO A 269 21.28 0.94 -9.53
N PRO A 270 22.11 0.61 -8.53
CA PRO A 270 23.45 1.16 -8.43
C PRO A 270 24.28 0.68 -9.62
N GLY A 271 24.76 1.60 -10.44
CA GLY A 271 25.80 1.34 -11.44
C GLY A 271 25.31 1.05 -12.86
N SER A 272 24.67 2.00 -13.51
CA SER A 272 24.74 2.13 -14.97
C SER A 272 25.49 3.41 -15.34
N ARG A 273 26.79 3.39 -15.11
CA ARG A 273 27.70 4.19 -15.97
C ARG A 273 27.91 3.37 -17.24
N GLY A 274 26.99 3.50 -18.17
CA GLY A 274 27.08 2.97 -19.50
C GLY A 274 26.47 4.01 -20.43
N ARG A 275 27.32 4.60 -21.29
CA ARG A 275 26.92 5.45 -22.41
C ARG A 275 25.75 4.81 -23.16
N PRO A 276 24.75 5.59 -23.57
CA PRO A 276 23.74 5.07 -24.48
C PRO A 276 24.43 4.69 -25.80
N PRO A 277 24.11 3.51 -26.39
CA PRO A 277 24.53 3.23 -27.73
C PRO A 277 23.83 4.23 -28.68
N SER A 278 24.61 4.85 -29.53
CA SER A 278 24.15 5.65 -30.65
C SER A 278 23.16 4.85 -31.48
N LEU A 279 21.91 5.35 -31.57
CA LEU A 279 20.90 4.85 -32.49
C LEU A 279 21.35 5.16 -33.93
N GLU A 280 22.09 4.25 -34.57
CA GLU A 280 22.18 4.20 -36.03
C GLU A 280 20.81 3.76 -36.58
N ARG A 281 20.23 4.61 -37.41
CA ARG A 281 19.00 4.31 -38.16
C ARG A 281 19.23 3.11 -39.06
N PRO A 282 18.37 2.10 -39.10
CA PRO A 282 18.43 1.07 -40.12
C PRO A 282 18.08 1.67 -41.49
N PRO A 283 18.73 1.18 -42.60
CA PRO A 283 18.45 1.65 -43.93
C PRO A 283 17.02 1.30 -44.35
N ALA A 284 16.40 2.26 -45.02
CA ALA A 284 15.09 2.09 -45.66
C ALA A 284 15.17 1.07 -46.81
N GLY A 285 14.17 0.19 -46.86
CA GLY A 285 13.83 -0.46 -48.11
C GLY A 285 13.79 -1.98 -48.10
N ARG A 286 12.55 -2.54 -48.00
CA ARG A 286 11.93 -3.36 -49.07
C ARG A 286 10.50 -3.75 -48.66
N PRO A 287 9.55 -3.69 -49.60
CA PRO A 287 8.16 -4.03 -49.30
C PRO A 287 7.95 -5.54 -49.26
N TRP A 288 7.07 -5.97 -48.39
CA TRP A 288 6.59 -7.34 -48.32
C TRP A 288 5.81 -7.70 -49.57
N ARG A 289 6.12 -8.81 -50.21
CA ARG A 289 5.29 -9.49 -51.18
C ARG A 289 4.90 -10.86 -50.61
N GLY A 290 3.61 -11.19 -50.73
CA GLY A 290 3.07 -12.55 -50.65
C GLY A 290 2.66 -13.02 -49.30
#